data_5113846568d573fb84b32dae3c08bcf5
#
_entry.id   5113846568d573fb84b32dae3c08bcf5
#
_cell.length_a   1.000
_cell.length_b   1.000
_cell.length_c   1.000
_cell.angle_alpha   90.00
_cell.angle_beta   90.00
_cell.angle_gamma   90.00
#
_symmetry.space_group_name_H-M   'P 1'
#
loop_
_entity.id
_entity.type
_entity.pdbx_description
1 polymer ?
#
loop_
_entity_poly.entity_id
_entity_poly.type
_entity_poly.pdbx_seq_one_letter_code
_entity_poly.pdbx_strand_id
1 'polypeptide(L)'
;MKLIRNIFVALAALLFSASLVNAGEKWDMALAYGAGNFHSANATEFAKNVTDKSGGKLTIVTHPGGSLFKGGEIFRAVRTGQVPIGERFMSALGKEDPLLEVDSQPFLATNYGAAMRLYQASKAEIVKGLDSKGLVFLYAVPWPAQGLYS
;
A
#
# COMPACT_ATOMS: atom_id res chain seq x y z
N MET A 1 20.51 -35.69 -44.70
CA MET A 1 19.45 -34.68 -44.66
C MET A 1 18.52 -34.81 -43.45
N LYS A 2 18.08 -35.97 -43.02
CA LYS A 2 17.16 -36.15 -41.84
C LYS A 2 17.83 -35.75 -40.49
N LEU A 3 19.12 -36.06 -40.33
CA LEU A 3 19.87 -35.76 -39.10
C LEU A 3 20.02 -34.23 -38.84
N ILE A 4 20.37 -33.47 -39.89
CA ILE A 4 20.52 -32.02 -39.80
C ILE A 4 19.20 -31.34 -39.50
N ARG A 5 18.07 -31.83 -40.08
CA ARG A 5 16.72 -31.32 -39.78
C ARG A 5 16.32 -31.54 -38.33
N ASN A 6 16.66 -32.67 -37.74
CA ASN A 6 16.36 -32.98 -36.33
C ASN A 6 17.19 -32.15 -35.35
N ILE A 7 18.45 -31.82 -35.71
CA ILE A 7 19.30 -30.94 -34.91
C ILE A 7 18.76 -29.51 -34.92
N PHE A 8 18.30 -29.00 -36.05
CA PHE A 8 17.70 -27.66 -36.12
C PHE A 8 16.38 -27.56 -35.34
N VAL A 9 15.54 -28.58 -35.35
CA VAL A 9 14.29 -28.61 -34.57
C VAL A 9 14.58 -28.67 -33.07
N ALA A 10 15.58 -29.47 -32.66
CA ALA A 10 15.98 -29.53 -31.24
C ALA A 10 16.60 -28.20 -30.74
N LEU A 11 17.40 -27.53 -31.55
CA LEU A 11 17.98 -26.23 -31.21
C LEU A 11 16.93 -25.12 -31.13
N ALA A 12 15.94 -25.13 -32.03
CA ALA A 12 14.81 -24.20 -32.01
C ALA A 12 13.91 -24.41 -30.78
N ALA A 13 13.70 -25.64 -30.34
CA ALA A 13 12.93 -25.97 -29.14
C ALA A 13 13.66 -25.52 -27.84
N LEU A 14 15.00 -25.59 -27.80
CA LEU A 14 15.81 -25.09 -26.69
C LEU A 14 15.80 -23.56 -26.58
N LEU A 15 15.74 -22.86 -27.70
CA LEU A 15 15.68 -21.39 -27.73
C LEU A 15 14.30 -20.84 -27.31
N PHE A 16 13.23 -21.63 -27.48
CA PHE A 16 11.88 -21.23 -27.08
C PHE A 16 11.61 -21.43 -25.57
N SER A 17 12.43 -22.22 -24.89
CA SER A 17 12.29 -22.50 -23.44
C SER A 17 12.87 -21.41 -22.54
N ALA A 18 13.53 -20.37 -23.08
CA ALA A 18 14.35 -19.45 -22.31
C ALA A 18 13.68 -18.10 -21.99
N SER A 19 12.38 -17.93 -22.17
CA SER A 19 11.76 -16.61 -21.94
C SER A 19 10.36 -16.69 -21.30
N LEU A 20 10.21 -17.44 -20.21
CA LEU A 20 9.26 -17.03 -19.18
C LEU A 20 9.98 -15.98 -18.30
N VAL A 21 10.27 -14.82 -18.88
CA VAL A 21 10.48 -13.62 -18.10
C VAL A 21 9.19 -13.44 -17.32
N ASN A 22 9.23 -13.78 -16.04
CA ASN A 22 8.17 -13.49 -15.11
C ASN A 22 8.10 -11.95 -15.04
N ALA A 23 7.28 -11.35 -15.91
CA ALA A 23 7.04 -9.92 -15.88
C ALA A 23 6.49 -9.63 -14.48
N GLY A 24 7.28 -8.96 -13.65
CA GLY A 24 6.92 -8.65 -12.28
C GLY A 24 5.56 -7.95 -12.24
N GLU A 25 4.78 -8.21 -11.21
CA GLU A 25 3.50 -7.54 -10.99
C GLU A 25 3.73 -6.05 -10.70
N LYS A 26 2.91 -5.19 -11.27
CA LYS A 26 2.96 -3.75 -11.03
C LYS A 26 1.71 -3.30 -10.28
N TRP A 27 1.91 -2.63 -9.15
CA TRP A 27 0.87 -2.01 -8.36
C TRP A 27 0.97 -0.49 -8.40
N ASP A 28 -0.15 0.17 -8.63
CA ASP A 28 -0.27 1.62 -8.49
C ASP A 28 -0.82 1.94 -7.09
N MET A 29 -0.07 2.73 -6.31
CA MET A 29 -0.40 3.10 -4.93
C MET A 29 -0.91 4.54 -4.87
N ALA A 30 -2.18 4.70 -4.55
CA ALA A 30 -2.79 6.02 -4.38
C ALA A 30 -2.41 6.64 -3.03
N LEU A 31 -1.89 7.88 -3.05
CA LEU A 31 -1.50 8.66 -1.86
C LEU A 31 -2.28 9.97 -1.78
N ALA A 32 -2.85 10.24 -0.60
CA ALA A 32 -3.68 11.44 -0.41
C ALA A 32 -2.85 12.73 -0.39
N TYR A 33 -1.63 12.69 0.14
CA TYR A 33 -0.78 13.85 0.39
C TYR A 33 0.26 14.06 -0.71
N GLY A 34 0.69 15.32 -0.87
CA GLY A 34 1.74 15.69 -1.83
C GLY A 34 3.09 15.01 -1.52
N ALA A 35 3.96 14.91 -2.52
CA ALA A 35 5.23 14.21 -2.42
C ALA A 35 6.15 14.72 -1.30
N GLY A 36 6.07 16.02 -0.95
CA GLY A 36 6.84 16.60 0.16
C GLY A 36 6.29 16.28 1.56
N ASN A 37 5.14 15.63 1.68
CA ASN A 37 4.60 15.21 2.95
C ASN A 37 5.29 13.92 3.43
N PHE A 38 5.63 13.83 4.73
CA PHE A 38 6.37 12.70 5.27
C PHE A 38 5.64 11.35 5.13
N HIS A 39 4.31 11.31 5.12
CA HIS A 39 3.54 10.08 4.85
C HIS A 39 3.78 9.59 3.42
N SER A 40 3.76 10.51 2.44
CA SER A 40 4.04 10.16 1.04
C SER A 40 5.49 9.75 0.83
N ALA A 41 6.44 10.40 1.53
CA ALA A 41 7.86 10.00 1.51
C ALA A 41 8.04 8.59 2.09
N ASN A 42 7.43 8.29 3.25
CA ASN A 42 7.45 6.96 3.86
C ASN A 42 6.82 5.90 2.94
N ALA A 43 5.67 6.19 2.32
CA ALA A 43 5.02 5.29 1.38
C ALA A 43 5.89 5.02 0.14
N THR A 44 6.63 6.02 -0.33
CA THR A 44 7.58 5.86 -1.46
C THR A 44 8.78 5.00 -1.07
N GLU A 45 9.30 5.17 0.13
CA GLU A 45 10.36 4.29 0.66
C GLU A 45 9.87 2.85 0.85
N PHE A 46 8.67 2.67 1.40
CA PHE A 46 8.02 1.35 1.49
C PHE A 46 7.92 0.69 0.11
N ALA A 47 7.41 1.41 -0.89
CA ALA A 47 7.27 0.92 -2.26
C ALA A 47 8.62 0.48 -2.86
N LYS A 48 9.68 1.28 -2.67
CA LYS A 48 11.03 0.93 -3.08
C LYS A 48 11.53 -0.33 -2.37
N ASN A 49 11.37 -0.41 -1.05
CA ASN A 49 11.82 -1.55 -0.26
C ASN A 49 11.11 -2.86 -0.66
N VAL A 50 9.82 -2.81 -0.98
CA VAL A 50 9.08 -3.98 -1.49
C VAL A 50 9.61 -4.39 -2.86
N THR A 51 9.83 -3.45 -3.76
CA THR A 51 10.38 -3.73 -5.10
C THR A 51 11.76 -4.38 -5.00
N ASP A 52 12.66 -3.81 -4.20
CA ASP A 52 14.01 -4.32 -4.00
C ASP A 52 14.01 -5.73 -3.37
N LYS A 53 13.24 -5.91 -2.27
CA LYS A 53 13.19 -7.18 -1.53
C LYS A 53 12.48 -8.29 -2.30
N SER A 54 11.57 -7.96 -3.21
CA SER A 54 10.92 -8.94 -4.09
C SER A 54 11.80 -9.34 -5.28
N GLY A 55 12.97 -8.70 -5.46
CA GLY A 55 13.80 -8.88 -6.65
C GLY A 55 13.08 -8.45 -7.92
N GLY A 56 12.26 -7.40 -7.84
CA GLY A 56 11.46 -6.88 -8.95
C GLY A 56 10.22 -7.70 -9.31
N LYS A 57 9.87 -8.73 -8.51
CA LYS A 57 8.64 -9.51 -8.73
C LYS A 57 7.38 -8.68 -8.48
N LEU A 58 7.46 -7.69 -7.58
CA LEU A 58 6.42 -6.71 -7.36
C LEU A 58 7.02 -5.31 -7.40
N THR A 59 6.56 -4.50 -8.35
CA THR A 59 6.92 -3.07 -8.45
C THR A 59 5.74 -2.24 -7.98
N ILE A 60 5.94 -1.38 -6.97
CA ILE A 60 4.92 -0.44 -6.50
C ILE A 60 5.27 0.96 -6.99
N VAL A 61 4.34 1.59 -7.72
CA VAL A 61 4.45 2.97 -8.20
C VAL A 61 3.54 3.86 -7.37
N THR A 62 4.10 4.86 -6.69
CA THR A 62 3.35 5.80 -5.85
C THR A 62 2.79 6.97 -6.64
N HIS A 63 1.58 7.39 -6.33
CA HIS A 63 0.85 8.51 -6.95
C HIS A 63 0.45 9.53 -5.88
N PRO A 64 1.35 10.46 -5.52
CA PRO A 64 1.11 11.43 -4.45
C PRO A 64 0.14 12.55 -4.86
N GLY A 65 -0.38 13.28 -3.87
CA GLY A 65 -1.18 14.48 -4.06
C GLY A 65 -2.59 14.22 -4.59
N GLY A 66 -3.10 13.01 -4.42
CA GLY A 66 -4.41 12.64 -4.97
C GLY A 66 -4.43 12.64 -6.50
N SER A 67 -3.28 12.39 -7.15
CA SER A 67 -3.14 12.38 -8.61
C SER A 67 -3.85 11.19 -9.27
N LEU A 68 -3.93 10.05 -8.58
CA LEU A 68 -4.65 8.87 -9.08
C LEU A 68 -6.10 8.85 -8.57
N PHE A 69 -6.30 9.05 -7.25
CA PHE A 69 -7.59 9.18 -6.59
C PHE A 69 -7.51 10.28 -5.54
N LYS A 70 -8.54 11.11 -5.41
CA LYS A 70 -8.60 12.10 -4.33
C LYS A 70 -8.66 11.40 -2.97
N GLY A 71 -8.12 12.04 -1.93
CA GLY A 71 -8.03 11.43 -0.62
C GLY A 71 -9.33 10.78 -0.11
N GLY A 72 -10.48 11.41 -0.33
CA GLY A 72 -11.79 10.85 0.04
C GLY A 72 -12.22 9.61 -0.75
N GLU A 73 -11.57 9.31 -1.88
CA GLU A 73 -11.93 8.22 -2.79
C GLU A 73 -11.04 6.98 -2.61
N ILE A 74 -9.83 7.15 -2.01
CA ILE A 74 -8.81 6.09 -1.93
C ILE A 74 -9.35 4.83 -1.23
N PHE A 75 -10.03 4.99 -0.09
CA PHE A 75 -10.59 3.86 0.64
C PHE A 75 -11.54 3.02 -0.23
N ARG A 76 -12.44 3.70 -0.93
CA ARG A 76 -13.37 3.04 -1.85
C ARG A 76 -12.64 2.42 -3.03
N ALA A 77 -11.66 3.10 -3.60
CA ALA A 77 -10.90 2.61 -4.76
C ALA A 77 -10.17 1.30 -4.45
N VAL A 78 -9.53 1.20 -3.28
CA VAL A 78 -8.89 -0.05 -2.83
C VAL A 78 -9.93 -1.11 -2.56
N ARG A 79 -11.00 -0.80 -1.80
CA ARG A 79 -12.07 -1.74 -1.47
C ARG A 79 -12.76 -2.34 -2.69
N THR A 80 -12.90 -1.58 -3.76
CA THR A 80 -13.54 -2.04 -5.01
C THR A 80 -12.56 -2.57 -6.05
N GLY A 81 -11.27 -2.70 -5.71
CA GLY A 81 -10.24 -3.26 -6.58
C GLY A 81 -9.83 -2.37 -7.75
N GLN A 82 -10.13 -1.05 -7.70
CA GLN A 82 -9.68 -0.11 -8.72
C GLN A 82 -8.17 0.13 -8.64
N VAL A 83 -7.61 0.05 -7.43
CA VAL A 83 -6.17 -0.02 -7.17
C VAL A 83 -5.91 -1.06 -6.08
N PRO A 84 -4.77 -1.77 -6.14
CA PRO A 84 -4.47 -2.83 -5.17
C PRO A 84 -4.05 -2.30 -3.79
N ILE A 85 -3.57 -1.06 -3.69
CA ILE A 85 -3.00 -0.48 -2.47
C ILE A 85 -3.21 1.04 -2.44
N GLY A 86 -3.31 1.60 -1.24
CA GLY A 86 -3.42 3.05 -1.03
C GLY A 86 -3.06 3.46 0.39
N GLU A 87 -2.76 4.73 0.57
CA GLU A 87 -2.52 5.35 1.87
C GLU A 87 -3.63 6.37 2.16
N ARG A 88 -4.16 6.33 3.38
CA ARG A 88 -5.23 7.22 3.79
C ARG A 88 -5.17 7.54 5.29
N PHE A 89 -5.46 8.79 5.64
CA PHE A 89 -5.68 9.22 7.02
C PHE A 89 -6.90 8.50 7.60
N MET A 90 -6.70 7.66 8.60
CA MET A 90 -7.74 6.74 9.09
C MET A 90 -8.91 7.48 9.73
N SER A 91 -8.67 8.54 10.50
CA SER A 91 -9.74 9.29 11.17
C SER A 91 -10.73 9.93 10.19
N ALA A 92 -10.35 10.16 8.94
CA ALA A 92 -11.30 10.61 7.91
C ALA A 92 -12.30 9.52 7.48
N LEU A 93 -12.16 8.31 8.00
CA LEU A 93 -13.00 7.14 7.71
C LEU A 93 -13.95 6.79 8.85
N GLY A 94 -14.14 7.67 9.83
CA GLY A 94 -15.01 7.42 10.99
C GLY A 94 -16.48 7.12 10.62
N LYS A 95 -16.95 7.62 9.47
CA LYS A 95 -18.27 7.25 8.94
C LYS A 95 -18.35 5.79 8.46
N GLU A 96 -17.22 5.22 8.06
CA GLU A 96 -17.12 3.81 7.66
C GLU A 96 -16.98 2.89 8.88
N ASP A 97 -16.26 3.37 9.90
CA ASP A 97 -16.07 2.68 11.16
C ASP A 97 -15.60 3.69 12.23
N PRO A 98 -16.37 3.94 13.30
CA PRO A 98 -15.99 4.90 14.35
C PRO A 98 -14.68 4.54 15.06
N LEU A 99 -14.25 3.27 15.07
CA LEU A 99 -12.98 2.86 15.66
C LEU A 99 -11.78 3.46 14.93
N LEU A 100 -11.93 3.80 13.65
CA LEU A 100 -10.86 4.44 12.86
C LEU A 100 -10.59 5.89 13.27
N GLU A 101 -11.46 6.48 14.12
CA GLU A 101 -11.27 7.82 14.69
C GLU A 101 -10.77 7.79 16.14
N VAL A 102 -10.50 6.64 16.72
CA VAL A 102 -10.17 6.52 18.16
C VAL A 102 -8.96 7.33 18.58
N ASP A 103 -7.95 7.44 17.71
CA ASP A 103 -6.72 8.20 17.96
C ASP A 103 -6.87 9.72 17.78
N SER A 104 -7.98 10.15 17.20
CA SER A 104 -8.32 11.57 17.02
C SER A 104 -9.22 12.12 18.11
N GLN A 105 -9.54 11.32 19.13
CA GLN A 105 -10.32 11.79 20.27
C GLN A 105 -9.50 12.80 21.08
N PRO A 106 -10.06 14.00 21.39
CA PRO A 106 -9.35 15.02 22.11
C PRO A 106 -8.76 14.50 23.44
N PHE A 107 -7.50 14.81 23.71
CA PHE A 107 -6.79 14.48 24.95
C PHE A 107 -6.55 12.99 25.23
N LEU A 108 -6.98 12.08 24.37
CA LEU A 108 -6.82 10.63 24.58
C LEU A 108 -5.35 10.20 24.41
N ALA A 109 -4.66 10.71 23.38
CA ALA A 109 -3.26 10.41 23.11
C ALA A 109 -2.49 11.68 22.77
N THR A 110 -1.88 12.32 23.77
CA THR A 110 -1.25 13.62 23.65
C THR A 110 0.26 13.58 23.32
N ASN A 111 0.83 12.38 23.17
CA ASN A 111 2.22 12.18 22.79
C ASN A 111 2.38 10.81 22.11
N TYR A 112 3.54 10.59 21.44
CA TYR A 112 3.80 9.35 20.72
C TYR A 112 3.75 8.08 21.59
N GLY A 113 4.15 8.15 22.85
CA GLY A 113 4.08 7.01 23.76
C GLY A 113 2.63 6.63 24.08
N ALA A 114 1.76 7.60 24.31
CA ALA A 114 0.32 7.38 24.49
C ALA A 114 -0.33 6.89 23.20
N ALA A 115 0.00 7.49 22.06
CA ALA A 115 -0.49 7.06 20.74
C ALA A 115 -0.10 5.61 20.41
N MET A 116 1.14 5.21 20.73
CA MET A 116 1.59 3.84 20.53
C MET A 116 0.82 2.84 21.40
N ARG A 117 0.57 3.15 22.68
CA ARG A 117 -0.22 2.29 23.56
C ARG A 117 -1.66 2.16 23.05
N LEU A 118 -2.27 3.28 22.66
CA LEU A 118 -3.61 3.29 22.09
C LEU A 118 -3.69 2.44 20.81
N TYR A 119 -2.73 2.63 19.90
CA TYR A 119 -2.63 1.83 18.68
C TYR A 119 -2.50 0.33 18.99
N GLN A 120 -1.63 -0.04 19.92
CA GLN A 120 -1.46 -1.46 20.31
C GLN A 120 -2.74 -2.05 20.89
N ALA A 121 -3.48 -1.27 21.69
CA ALA A 121 -4.75 -1.71 22.28
C ALA A 121 -5.88 -1.85 21.25
N SER A 122 -5.93 -0.98 20.24
CA SER A 122 -7.01 -0.94 19.23
C SER A 122 -6.71 -1.72 17.96
N LYS A 123 -5.44 -2.02 17.68
CA LYS A 123 -4.98 -2.60 16.42
C LYS A 123 -5.76 -3.85 15.99
N ALA A 124 -6.00 -4.78 16.91
CA ALA A 124 -6.67 -6.04 16.59
C ALA A 124 -8.09 -5.82 16.04
N GLU A 125 -8.83 -4.91 16.67
CA GLU A 125 -10.20 -4.59 16.23
C GLU A 125 -10.20 -3.75 14.95
N ILE A 126 -9.23 -2.83 14.78
CA ILE A 126 -9.04 -2.09 13.51
C ILE A 126 -8.79 -3.05 12.36
N VAL A 127 -7.85 -3.99 12.52
CA VAL A 127 -7.54 -5.01 11.51
C VAL A 127 -8.77 -5.83 11.16
N LYS A 128 -9.49 -6.33 12.16
CA LYS A 128 -10.73 -7.09 11.98
C LYS A 128 -11.81 -6.27 11.25
N GLY A 129 -11.98 -4.99 11.61
CA GLY A 129 -12.93 -4.09 10.94
C GLY A 129 -12.59 -3.86 9.47
N LEU A 130 -11.32 -3.69 9.13
CA LEU A 130 -10.86 -3.55 7.75
C LEU A 130 -10.99 -4.86 6.96
N ASP A 131 -10.62 -5.99 7.57
CA ASP A 131 -10.71 -7.33 6.97
C ASP A 131 -12.17 -7.67 6.62
N SER A 132 -13.13 -7.33 7.49
CA SER A 132 -14.56 -7.50 7.22
C SER A 132 -15.07 -6.71 6.01
N LYS A 133 -14.31 -5.70 5.56
CA LYS A 133 -14.57 -4.88 4.38
C LYS A 133 -13.75 -5.31 3.16
N GLY A 134 -13.02 -6.44 3.25
CA GLY A 134 -12.15 -6.96 2.19
C GLY A 134 -10.83 -6.22 2.05
N LEU A 135 -10.36 -5.54 3.10
CA LEU A 135 -9.13 -4.76 3.12
C LEU A 135 -8.08 -5.40 4.03
N VAL A 136 -6.86 -5.48 3.57
CA VAL A 136 -5.70 -5.94 4.36
C VAL A 136 -4.97 -4.73 4.92
N PHE A 137 -4.86 -4.65 6.26
CA PHE A 137 -4.06 -3.64 6.92
C PHE A 137 -2.58 -4.02 6.89
N LEU A 138 -1.74 -3.13 6.36
CA LEU A 138 -0.30 -3.36 6.26
C LEU A 138 0.46 -2.73 7.43
N TYR A 139 0.38 -1.42 7.58
CA TYR A 139 1.02 -0.66 8.67
C TYR A 139 0.37 0.70 8.86
N ALA A 140 0.71 1.38 9.95
CA ALA A 140 0.33 2.76 10.21
C ALA A 140 1.56 3.63 10.49
N VAL A 141 1.46 4.90 10.11
CA VAL A 141 2.46 5.94 10.41
C VAL A 141 1.76 7.02 11.24
N PRO A 142 2.21 7.29 12.46
CA PRO A 142 1.56 8.26 13.33
C PRO A 142 1.78 9.68 12.83
N TRP A 143 0.75 10.54 12.96
CA TRP A 143 0.89 11.97 12.88
C TRP A 143 1.52 12.54 14.17
N PRO A 144 2.20 13.67 14.11
CA PRO A 144 2.56 14.40 15.33
C PRO A 144 1.31 14.87 16.04
N ALA A 145 1.45 15.16 17.34
CA ALA A 145 0.37 15.74 18.13
C ALA A 145 -0.15 17.03 17.46
N GLN A 146 -1.46 17.14 17.36
CA GLN A 146 -2.12 18.32 16.80
C GLN A 146 -2.41 19.34 17.89
N GLY A 147 -2.40 20.61 17.53
CA GLY A 147 -2.70 21.72 18.41
C GLY A 147 -3.67 22.72 17.79
N LEU A 148 -4.15 23.66 18.59
CA LEU A 148 -4.91 24.80 18.09
C LEU A 148 -3.91 25.88 17.66
N TYR A 149 -4.09 26.40 16.46
CA TYR A 149 -3.31 27.49 15.90
C TYR A 149 -4.23 28.70 15.68
N SER A 150 -3.77 29.88 16.08
CA SER A 150 -4.48 31.17 15.90
C SER A 150 -3.65 32.13 15.06
#